data_3c1b5598edd5a929bf1e38f5b7b805d0
#
_entry.id   3c1b5598edd5a929bf1e38f5b7b805d0
#
_cell.length_a   1.000
_cell.length_b   1.000
_cell.length_c   1.000
_cell.angle_alpha   90.00
_cell.angle_beta   90.00
_cell.angle_gamma   90.00
#
_symmetry.space_group_name_H-M   'P 1'
#
loop_
_entity.id
_entity.type
_entity.pdbx_description
1 polymer ?
#
loop_
_entity_poly.entity_id
_entity_poly.type
_entity_poly.pdbx_seq_one_letter_code
_entity_poly.pdbx_strand_id
1 'polypeptide(L)'
;MNESDALARCAEITRREARNFYYGLRLLPKSKRAALYAVYAWMRVIDDIADADGVDDNERSAGLARVEARTREVIARKAADDIARGADDIARGVDAIARGAGDGEQREDAVFQGLCAVLRDYPVHGGEFLAAIEGQRMDLAPRAYADYEQTELYCDRVAATVGRICLDVWGVKADVDVDIARELSTKRGVAFQLTNILRDIREDHARGRCYLPADELAANGITVDDLLAWSDATNADARCARFMHSQCARAQRIFAESAALDAMVSPDAVATIGAMSAIYREILRKIAVDPRRALARRVRLSALEKSWIALRARLGLLGERA
;
A
#
# COMPACT_ATOMS: atom_id res chain seq x y z
N MET A 1 4.06 1.44 -27.74
CA MET A 1 3.28 2.47 -26.97
C MET A 1 4.29 3.51 -26.51
N ASN A 2 4.00 4.79 -26.60
CA ASN A 2 4.90 5.81 -26.07
C ASN A 2 4.70 6.00 -24.55
N GLU A 3 5.64 6.67 -23.87
CA GLU A 3 5.62 6.87 -22.42
C GLU A 3 4.37 7.63 -21.94
N SER A 4 3.93 8.64 -22.69
CA SER A 4 2.73 9.41 -22.35
C SER A 4 1.47 8.55 -22.34
N ASP A 5 1.34 7.66 -23.31
CA ASP A 5 0.21 6.71 -23.40
C ASP A 5 0.26 5.69 -22.25
N ALA A 6 1.47 5.22 -21.90
CA ALA A 6 1.68 4.31 -20.77
C ALA A 6 1.25 4.94 -19.44
N LEU A 7 1.69 6.16 -19.16
CA LEU A 7 1.31 6.89 -17.95
C LEU A 7 -0.19 7.23 -17.92
N ALA A 8 -0.79 7.53 -19.09
CA ALA A 8 -2.23 7.74 -19.18
C ALA A 8 -3.01 6.45 -18.84
N ARG A 9 -2.53 5.29 -19.29
CA ARG A 9 -3.12 3.98 -18.97
C ARG A 9 -2.98 3.66 -17.48
N CYS A 10 -1.83 3.92 -16.87
CA CYS A 10 -1.64 3.79 -15.42
C CYS A 10 -2.60 4.68 -14.63
N ALA A 11 -2.83 5.91 -15.10
CA ALA A 11 -3.79 6.83 -14.48
C ALA A 11 -5.23 6.32 -14.57
N GLU A 12 -5.62 5.68 -15.68
CA GLU A 12 -6.94 5.06 -15.84
C GLU A 12 -7.14 3.90 -14.87
N ILE A 13 -6.15 2.98 -14.77
CA ILE A 13 -6.15 1.86 -13.82
C ILE A 13 -6.31 2.40 -12.40
N THR A 14 -5.48 3.37 -12.00
CA THR A 14 -5.51 3.95 -10.67
C THR A 14 -6.84 4.62 -10.36
N ARG A 15 -7.42 5.36 -11.30
CA ARG A 15 -8.73 6.01 -11.10
C ARG A 15 -9.85 5.01 -10.87
N ARG A 16 -9.80 3.86 -11.53
CA ARG A 16 -10.81 2.81 -11.41
C ARG A 16 -10.66 2.03 -10.10
N GLU A 17 -9.42 1.70 -9.70
CA GLU A 17 -9.14 0.74 -8.63
C GLU A 17 -8.76 1.39 -7.29
N ALA A 18 -8.09 2.56 -7.28
CA ALA A 18 -7.48 3.17 -6.08
C ALA A 18 -8.48 3.96 -5.22
N ARG A 19 -9.43 3.26 -4.62
CA ARG A 19 -10.59 3.83 -3.90
C ARG A 19 -10.25 4.88 -2.85
N ASN A 20 -9.28 4.63 -1.96
CA ASN A 20 -8.90 5.54 -0.88
C ASN A 20 -7.72 6.43 -1.27
N PHE A 21 -6.69 5.82 -1.89
CA PHE A 21 -5.46 6.52 -2.28
C PHE A 21 -5.70 7.59 -3.36
N TYR A 22 -6.64 7.36 -4.28
CA TYR A 22 -6.92 8.28 -5.38
C TYR A 22 -7.20 9.71 -4.91
N TYR A 23 -7.95 9.89 -3.81
CA TYR A 23 -8.30 11.21 -3.28
C TYR A 23 -7.07 11.97 -2.76
N GLY A 24 -6.14 11.28 -2.11
CA GLY A 24 -4.87 11.86 -1.67
C GLY A 24 -3.94 12.16 -2.85
N LEU A 25 -3.73 11.19 -3.75
CA LEU A 25 -2.80 11.33 -4.88
C LEU A 25 -3.18 12.48 -5.83
N ARG A 26 -4.47 12.81 -5.95
CA ARG A 26 -4.93 13.96 -6.75
C ARG A 26 -4.39 15.31 -6.29
N LEU A 27 -3.93 15.42 -5.05
CA LEU A 27 -3.40 16.66 -4.49
C LEU A 27 -1.95 16.94 -4.91
N LEU A 28 -1.25 15.94 -5.45
CA LEU A 28 0.12 16.06 -5.92
C LEU A 28 0.25 16.85 -7.22
N PRO A 29 1.42 17.46 -7.47
CA PRO A 29 1.84 17.95 -8.79
C PRO A 29 1.73 16.86 -9.86
N LYS A 30 1.56 17.27 -11.11
CA LYS A 30 1.30 16.33 -12.22
C LYS A 30 2.35 15.23 -12.36
N SER A 31 3.64 15.56 -12.25
CA SER A 31 4.75 14.58 -12.38
C SER A 31 4.73 13.53 -11.26
N LYS A 32 4.74 13.95 -9.99
CA LYS A 32 4.67 13.06 -8.83
C LYS A 32 3.39 12.21 -8.82
N ARG A 33 2.27 12.82 -9.22
CA ARG A 33 0.99 12.12 -9.34
C ARG A 33 1.03 11.04 -10.41
N ALA A 34 1.61 11.32 -11.60
CA ALA A 34 1.75 10.34 -12.67
C ALA A 34 2.65 9.18 -12.24
N ALA A 35 3.76 9.47 -11.56
CA ALA A 35 4.65 8.46 -11.00
C ALA A 35 3.94 7.53 -10.01
N LEU A 36 3.20 8.08 -9.05
CA LEU A 36 2.48 7.26 -8.07
C LEU A 36 1.25 6.53 -8.67
N TYR A 37 0.70 7.02 -9.77
CA TYR A 37 -0.28 6.25 -10.54
C TYR A 37 0.36 5.04 -11.22
N ALA A 38 1.59 5.17 -11.73
CA ALA A 38 2.33 4.04 -12.30
C ALA A 38 2.70 3.01 -11.21
N VAL A 39 3.18 3.47 -10.06
CA VAL A 39 3.44 2.59 -8.90
C VAL A 39 2.16 1.84 -8.47
N TYR A 40 1.04 2.55 -8.34
CA TYR A 40 -0.23 1.92 -7.97
C TYR A 40 -0.69 0.90 -9.03
N ALA A 41 -0.56 1.23 -10.31
CA ALA A 41 -0.93 0.32 -11.40
C ALA A 41 -0.07 -0.95 -11.36
N TRP A 42 1.23 -0.82 -11.04
CA TRP A 42 2.12 -1.96 -10.86
C TRP A 42 1.72 -2.80 -9.64
N MET A 43 1.44 -2.17 -8.48
CA MET A 43 0.92 -2.88 -7.31
C MET A 43 -0.34 -3.66 -7.64
N ARG A 44 -1.24 -3.09 -8.44
CA ARG A 44 -2.49 -3.75 -8.83
C ARG A 44 -2.25 -4.99 -9.70
N VAL A 45 -1.19 -5.01 -10.52
CA VAL A 45 -0.81 -6.20 -11.31
C VAL A 45 -0.46 -7.37 -10.37
N ILE A 46 0.38 -7.14 -9.35
CA ILE A 46 0.77 -8.21 -8.42
C ILE A 46 -0.40 -8.64 -7.52
N ASP A 47 -1.26 -7.71 -7.09
CA ASP A 47 -2.48 -8.02 -6.34
C ASP A 47 -3.44 -8.89 -7.18
N ASP A 48 -3.70 -8.50 -8.45
CA ASP A 48 -4.59 -9.23 -9.35
C ASP A 48 -4.10 -10.67 -9.60
N ILE A 49 -2.79 -10.90 -9.62
CA ILE A 49 -2.20 -12.25 -9.76
C ILE A 49 -2.38 -13.04 -8.47
N ALA A 50 -2.07 -12.46 -7.32
CA ALA A 50 -2.15 -13.14 -6.03
C ALA A 50 -3.60 -13.48 -5.63
N ASP A 51 -4.56 -12.64 -6.05
CA ASP A 51 -5.99 -12.76 -5.73
C ASP A 51 -6.83 -13.39 -6.87
N ALA A 52 -6.18 -13.93 -7.94
CA ALA A 52 -6.91 -14.46 -9.09
C ALA A 52 -7.82 -15.63 -8.69
N ASP A 53 -9.13 -15.48 -8.93
CA ASP A 53 -10.12 -16.53 -8.65
C ASP A 53 -10.00 -17.69 -9.66
N GLY A 54 -10.16 -18.92 -9.18
CA GLY A 54 -10.15 -20.12 -10.02
C GLY A 54 -8.78 -20.53 -10.57
N VAL A 55 -7.71 -19.91 -10.08
CA VAL A 55 -6.31 -20.19 -10.41
C VAL A 55 -5.64 -20.87 -9.22
N ASP A 56 -4.85 -21.92 -9.44
CA ASP A 56 -4.15 -22.59 -8.37
C ASP A 56 -2.90 -21.80 -7.88
N ASP A 57 -2.36 -22.20 -6.72
CA ASP A 57 -1.22 -21.50 -6.12
C ASP A 57 0.07 -21.61 -6.93
N ASN A 58 0.24 -22.67 -7.75
CA ASN A 58 1.38 -22.81 -8.63
C ASN A 58 1.30 -21.80 -9.79
N GLU A 59 0.13 -21.64 -10.38
CA GLU A 59 -0.11 -20.66 -11.45
C GLU A 59 0.04 -19.22 -10.94
N ARG A 60 -0.48 -18.91 -9.73
CA ARG A 60 -0.27 -17.61 -9.06
C ARG A 60 1.22 -17.37 -8.80
N SER A 61 1.92 -18.36 -8.25
CA SER A 61 3.37 -18.30 -8.01
C SER A 61 4.16 -18.07 -9.29
N ALA A 62 3.83 -18.77 -10.37
CA ALA A 62 4.44 -18.59 -11.69
C ALA A 62 4.14 -17.19 -12.24
N GLY A 63 2.93 -16.67 -12.04
CA GLY A 63 2.55 -15.29 -12.38
C GLY A 63 3.41 -14.25 -11.68
N LEU A 64 3.56 -14.38 -10.35
CA LEU A 64 4.41 -13.49 -9.56
C LEU A 64 5.89 -13.61 -9.98
N ALA A 65 6.37 -14.80 -10.29
CA ALA A 65 7.74 -15.00 -10.78
C ALA A 65 8.00 -14.30 -12.13
N ARG A 66 7.03 -14.30 -13.06
CA ARG A 66 7.13 -13.54 -14.32
C ARG A 66 7.22 -12.03 -14.07
N VAL A 67 6.34 -11.50 -13.21
CA VAL A 67 6.36 -10.07 -12.84
C VAL A 67 7.67 -9.71 -12.14
N GLU A 68 8.17 -10.57 -11.27
CA GLU A 68 9.46 -10.36 -10.61
C GLU A 68 10.62 -10.29 -11.61
N ALA A 69 10.71 -11.25 -12.52
CA ALA A 69 11.75 -11.26 -13.55
C ALA A 69 11.73 -9.95 -14.36
N ARG A 70 10.56 -9.54 -14.81
CA ARG A 70 10.38 -8.29 -15.54
C ARG A 70 10.70 -7.04 -14.70
N THR A 71 10.34 -7.04 -13.42
CA THR A 71 10.70 -5.96 -12.48
C THR A 71 12.22 -5.88 -12.31
N ARG A 72 12.92 -7.02 -12.16
CA ARG A 72 14.39 -7.09 -12.09
C ARG A 72 15.06 -6.54 -13.34
N GLU A 73 14.51 -6.81 -14.54
CA GLU A 73 15.02 -6.24 -15.79
C GLU A 73 14.94 -4.72 -15.81
N VAL A 74 13.81 -4.14 -15.36
CA VAL A 74 13.66 -2.69 -15.28
C VAL A 74 14.65 -2.07 -14.28
N ILE A 75 14.84 -2.71 -13.12
CA ILE A 75 15.81 -2.27 -12.11
C ILE A 75 17.24 -2.32 -12.65
N ALA A 76 17.60 -3.41 -13.35
CA ALA A 76 18.92 -3.58 -13.94
C ALA A 76 19.21 -2.54 -15.04
N ARG A 77 18.23 -2.20 -15.87
CA ARG A 77 18.35 -1.12 -16.87
C ARG A 77 18.64 0.22 -16.21
N LYS A 78 17.90 0.58 -15.15
CA LYS A 78 18.19 1.80 -14.39
C LYS A 78 19.63 1.82 -13.89
N ALA A 79 20.11 0.74 -13.27
CA ALA A 79 21.48 0.65 -12.76
C ALA A 79 22.52 0.82 -13.88
N ALA A 80 22.30 0.23 -15.05
CA ALA A 80 23.15 0.40 -16.23
C ALA A 80 23.16 1.84 -16.75
N ASP A 81 21.98 2.48 -16.81
CA ASP A 81 21.84 3.88 -17.22
C ASP A 81 22.50 4.85 -16.23
N ASP A 82 22.44 4.55 -14.92
CA ASP A 82 23.08 5.35 -13.89
C ASP A 82 24.62 5.25 -13.98
N ILE A 83 25.14 4.05 -14.27
CA ILE A 83 26.58 3.83 -14.55
C ILE A 83 27.00 4.56 -15.82
N ALA A 84 26.23 4.46 -16.89
CA ALA A 84 26.52 5.11 -18.17
C ALA A 84 26.50 6.65 -18.04
N ARG A 85 25.54 7.20 -17.28
CA ARG A 85 25.49 8.65 -16.99
C ARG A 85 26.65 9.12 -16.12
N GLY A 86 27.17 8.25 -15.25
CA GLY A 86 28.41 8.53 -14.48
C GLY A 86 29.69 8.44 -15.31
N ALA A 87 29.65 7.83 -16.50
CA ALA A 87 30.81 7.63 -17.36
C ALA A 87 30.86 8.57 -18.58
N ASP A 88 29.70 9.01 -19.10
CA ASP A 88 29.66 9.91 -20.28
C ASP A 88 28.33 10.67 -20.37
N ASP A 89 28.46 11.97 -20.65
CA ASP A 89 27.34 12.88 -20.97
C ASP A 89 26.88 12.75 -22.43
N ILE A 90 27.03 11.56 -23.05
CA ILE A 90 26.72 11.38 -24.48
C ILE A 90 26.11 9.97 -24.76
N ALA A 91 24.93 10.00 -25.34
CA ALA A 91 24.27 9.06 -26.24
C ALA A 91 22.97 8.41 -25.75
N ARG A 92 21.90 8.88 -26.39
CA ARG A 92 20.54 8.33 -26.36
C ARG A 92 20.44 7.07 -27.21
N GLY A 93 19.71 6.09 -26.73
CA GLY A 93 19.22 4.99 -27.55
C GLY A 93 18.09 4.25 -26.81
N VAL A 94 16.86 4.54 -27.17
CA VAL A 94 15.68 3.79 -26.71
C VAL A 94 15.24 2.91 -27.88
N ASP A 95 15.52 1.61 -27.84
CA ASP A 95 14.92 0.65 -28.75
C ASP A 95 13.68 0.02 -28.13
N ALA A 96 12.53 0.27 -28.75
CA ALA A 96 11.24 -0.25 -28.42
C ALA A 96 11.11 -1.70 -28.87
N ILE A 97 10.72 -2.59 -27.97
CA ILE A 97 10.19 -3.90 -28.33
C ILE A 97 8.67 -3.77 -28.44
N ALA A 98 8.18 -3.54 -29.66
CA ALA A 98 6.77 -3.66 -30.00
C ALA A 98 6.53 -5.06 -30.59
N ARG A 99 5.78 -5.91 -29.87
CA ARG A 99 5.13 -7.09 -30.43
C ARG A 99 3.65 -7.00 -30.10
N GLY A 100 2.79 -7.28 -31.10
CA GLY A 100 1.34 -7.23 -30.97
C GLY A 100 0.84 -8.20 -29.90
N ALA A 101 0.32 -7.62 -28.85
CA ALA A 101 -0.14 -8.29 -27.65
C ALA A 101 -1.65 -8.10 -27.51
N GLY A 102 -2.33 -9.04 -26.88
CA GLY A 102 -3.73 -8.90 -26.46
C GLY A 102 -3.92 -7.81 -25.40
N ASP A 103 -5.16 -7.40 -25.12
CA ASP A 103 -5.47 -6.29 -24.19
C ASP A 103 -4.81 -6.42 -22.81
N GLY A 104 -4.66 -7.63 -22.29
CA GLY A 104 -4.00 -7.92 -21.01
C GLY A 104 -2.49 -7.65 -21.05
N GLU A 105 -1.81 -8.09 -22.11
CA GLU A 105 -0.37 -7.86 -22.34
C GLU A 105 -0.10 -6.37 -22.59
N GLN A 106 -0.97 -5.68 -23.32
CA GLN A 106 -0.84 -4.22 -23.54
C GLN A 106 -1.00 -3.44 -22.25
N ARG A 107 -1.89 -3.89 -21.34
CA ARG A 107 -2.05 -3.31 -20.00
C ARG A 107 -0.77 -3.46 -19.18
N GLU A 108 -0.21 -4.67 -19.16
CA GLU A 108 1.01 -4.96 -18.41
C GLU A 108 2.20 -4.21 -18.98
N ASP A 109 2.35 -4.14 -20.30
CA ASP A 109 3.40 -3.36 -20.97
C ASP A 109 3.35 -1.87 -20.61
N ALA A 110 2.15 -1.29 -20.55
CA ALA A 110 1.97 0.09 -20.09
C ALA A 110 2.46 0.30 -18.66
N VAL A 111 2.14 -0.64 -17.78
CA VAL A 111 2.53 -0.57 -16.36
C VAL A 111 4.04 -0.63 -16.21
N PHE A 112 4.72 -1.52 -16.93
CA PHE A 112 6.18 -1.64 -16.88
C PHE A 112 6.91 -0.45 -17.53
N GLN A 113 6.35 0.14 -18.59
CA GLN A 113 6.88 1.41 -19.12
C GLN A 113 6.71 2.55 -18.09
N GLY A 114 5.57 2.60 -17.41
CA GLY A 114 5.37 3.55 -16.30
C GLY A 114 6.37 3.33 -15.17
N LEU A 115 6.67 2.07 -14.82
CA LEU A 115 7.67 1.74 -13.81
C LEU A 115 9.09 2.18 -14.24
N CYS A 116 9.45 2.01 -15.52
CA CYS A 116 10.73 2.53 -16.06
C CYS A 116 10.84 4.04 -15.86
N ALA A 117 9.77 4.81 -16.16
CA ALA A 117 9.76 6.24 -15.96
C ALA A 117 9.92 6.62 -14.48
N VAL A 118 9.25 5.91 -13.57
CA VAL A 118 9.39 6.14 -12.11
C VAL A 118 10.82 5.92 -11.66
N LEU A 119 11.43 4.79 -12.01
CA LEU A 119 12.80 4.46 -11.60
C LEU A 119 13.84 5.39 -12.23
N ARG A 120 13.59 5.92 -13.42
CA ARG A 120 14.47 6.91 -14.09
C ARG A 120 14.42 8.26 -13.40
N ASP A 121 13.20 8.75 -13.05
CA ASP A 121 12.96 10.13 -12.67
C ASP A 121 13.00 10.35 -11.16
N TYR A 122 12.92 9.27 -10.36
CA TYR A 122 12.87 9.36 -8.90
C TYR A 122 13.89 8.39 -8.26
N PRO A 123 14.42 8.72 -7.06
CA PRO A 123 15.42 7.92 -6.36
C PRO A 123 14.81 6.69 -5.68
N VAL A 124 13.85 6.03 -6.33
CA VAL A 124 13.17 4.87 -5.78
C VAL A 124 14.10 3.66 -5.78
N HIS A 125 14.20 2.99 -4.63
CA HIS A 125 14.98 1.78 -4.49
C HIS A 125 14.24 0.58 -5.10
N GLY A 126 14.82 -0.04 -6.12
CA GLY A 126 14.22 -1.20 -6.80
C GLY A 126 13.90 -2.37 -5.88
N GLY A 127 14.65 -2.53 -4.80
CA GLY A 127 14.40 -3.55 -3.77
C GLY A 127 13.02 -3.46 -3.11
N GLU A 128 12.41 -2.28 -3.02
CA GLU A 128 11.07 -2.12 -2.46
C GLU A 128 10.01 -2.83 -3.31
N PHE A 129 10.15 -2.82 -4.63
CA PHE A 129 9.25 -3.56 -5.52
C PHE A 129 9.40 -5.07 -5.34
N LEU A 130 10.64 -5.56 -5.19
CA LEU A 130 10.89 -6.98 -4.96
C LEU A 130 10.33 -7.42 -3.60
N ALA A 131 10.51 -6.61 -2.57
CA ALA A 131 9.95 -6.88 -1.24
C ALA A 131 8.41 -6.87 -1.25
N ALA A 132 7.77 -6.01 -2.06
CA ALA A 132 6.32 -6.02 -2.23
C ALA A 132 5.82 -7.32 -2.91
N ILE A 133 6.56 -7.87 -3.89
CA ILE A 133 6.24 -9.17 -4.49
C ILE A 133 6.35 -10.29 -3.46
N GLU A 134 7.37 -10.26 -2.59
CA GLU A 134 7.49 -11.23 -1.49
C GLU A 134 6.29 -11.14 -0.54
N GLY A 135 5.79 -9.93 -0.26
CA GLY A 135 4.55 -9.73 0.50
C GLY A 135 3.35 -10.44 -0.14
N GLN A 136 3.20 -10.33 -1.46
CA GLN A 136 2.12 -11.05 -2.19
C GLN A 136 2.30 -12.57 -2.15
N ARG A 137 3.54 -13.07 -2.16
CA ARG A 137 3.81 -14.51 -1.97
C ARG A 137 3.40 -15.04 -0.60
N MET A 138 3.48 -14.19 0.44
CA MET A 138 3.01 -14.58 1.77
C MET A 138 1.50 -14.89 1.79
N ASP A 139 0.73 -14.37 0.84
CA ASP A 139 -0.71 -14.59 0.71
C ASP A 139 -1.09 -15.86 -0.09
N LEU A 140 -0.12 -16.50 -0.76
CA LEU A 140 -0.37 -17.70 -1.58
C LEU A 140 -0.53 -18.98 -0.73
N ALA A 141 0.06 -19.04 0.46
CA ALA A 141 -0.04 -20.18 1.35
C ALA A 141 -0.89 -19.83 2.57
N PRO A 142 -1.83 -20.70 2.99
CA PRO A 142 -2.53 -20.53 4.26
C PRO A 142 -1.50 -20.38 5.38
N ARG A 143 -1.48 -19.23 6.04
CA ARG A 143 -0.47 -18.93 7.05
C ARG A 143 -1.13 -18.33 8.28
N ALA A 144 -0.88 -18.96 9.43
CA ALA A 144 -1.10 -18.32 10.70
C ALA A 144 0.15 -17.52 11.06
N TYR A 145 -0.01 -16.26 11.42
CA TYR A 145 1.05 -15.43 11.97
C TYR A 145 1.16 -15.73 13.45
N ALA A 146 2.30 -16.32 13.87
CA ALA A 146 2.45 -16.84 15.22
C ALA A 146 2.36 -15.74 16.29
N ASP A 147 2.90 -14.57 15.97
CA ASP A 147 3.02 -13.42 16.84
C ASP A 147 2.90 -12.10 16.07
N TYR A 148 3.00 -10.99 16.81
CA TYR A 148 2.93 -9.66 16.19
C TYR A 148 4.13 -9.36 15.29
N GLU A 149 5.33 -9.87 15.59
CA GLU A 149 6.53 -9.64 14.77
C GLU A 149 6.32 -10.17 13.34
N GLN A 150 5.73 -11.34 13.20
CA GLN A 150 5.39 -11.91 11.88
C GLN A 150 4.29 -11.09 11.17
N THR A 151 3.28 -10.62 11.91
CA THR A 151 2.25 -9.72 11.36
C THR A 151 2.86 -8.39 10.90
N GLU A 152 3.80 -7.84 11.68
CA GLU A 152 4.49 -6.59 11.32
C GLU A 152 5.37 -6.77 10.08
N LEU A 153 6.08 -7.90 9.96
CA LEU A 153 6.85 -8.25 8.77
C LEU A 153 5.96 -8.29 7.52
N TYR A 154 4.77 -8.91 7.64
CA TYR A 154 3.80 -8.88 6.55
C TYR A 154 3.38 -7.44 6.20
N CYS A 155 3.04 -6.64 7.20
CA CYS A 155 2.67 -5.23 7.00
C CYS A 155 3.81 -4.44 6.34
N ASP A 156 5.07 -4.73 6.71
CA ASP A 156 6.23 -4.12 6.06
C ASP A 156 6.27 -4.46 4.57
N ARG A 157 6.12 -5.74 4.22
CA ARG A 157 6.21 -6.21 2.83
C ARG A 157 5.10 -5.66 1.95
N VAL A 158 3.85 -5.63 2.42
CA VAL A 158 2.70 -5.26 1.58
C VAL A 158 2.35 -3.77 1.62
N ALA A 159 2.80 -3.01 2.61
CA ALA A 159 2.39 -1.62 2.77
C ALA A 159 3.53 -0.64 3.08
N ALA A 160 4.50 -0.99 3.95
CA ALA A 160 5.59 -0.07 4.25
C ALA A 160 6.55 0.09 3.05
N THR A 161 6.75 -0.94 2.22
CA THR A 161 7.42 -0.84 0.91
C THR A 161 6.78 0.27 0.05
N VAL A 162 5.46 0.29 -0.06
CA VAL A 162 4.71 1.32 -0.79
C VAL A 162 4.90 2.69 -0.14
N GLY A 163 4.91 2.75 1.20
CA GLY A 163 5.19 3.97 1.94
C GLY A 163 6.56 4.56 1.59
N ARG A 164 7.62 3.72 1.57
CA ARG A 164 8.98 4.13 1.22
C ARG A 164 9.09 4.56 -0.25
N ILE A 165 8.45 3.86 -1.18
CA ILE A 165 8.35 4.28 -2.60
C ILE A 165 7.66 5.65 -2.70
N CYS A 166 6.54 5.84 -1.99
CA CYS A 166 5.86 7.12 -1.95
C CYS A 166 6.76 8.23 -1.42
N LEU A 167 7.52 7.98 -0.34
CA LEU A 167 8.45 8.94 0.23
C LEU A 167 9.53 9.36 -0.78
N ASP A 168 10.11 8.40 -1.51
CA ASP A 168 11.12 8.65 -2.53
C ASP A 168 10.56 9.52 -3.68
N VAL A 169 9.28 9.34 -4.07
CA VAL A 169 8.61 10.16 -5.07
C VAL A 169 8.20 11.53 -4.51
N TRP A 170 7.72 11.58 -3.26
CA TRP A 170 7.35 12.85 -2.62
C TRP A 170 8.56 13.73 -2.39
N GLY A 171 9.68 13.12 -2.00
CA GLY A 171 10.86 13.79 -1.49
C GLY A 171 10.65 14.29 -0.06
N VAL A 172 11.75 14.65 0.59
CA VAL A 172 11.80 15.25 1.93
C VAL A 172 12.33 16.68 1.85
N LYS A 173 12.13 17.48 2.89
CA LYS A 173 12.74 18.80 3.02
C LYS A 173 14.27 18.69 3.13
N ALA A 174 14.99 19.73 2.70
CA ALA A 174 16.44 19.70 2.62
C ALA A 174 17.16 19.55 3.98
N ASP A 175 16.50 19.95 5.05
CA ASP A 175 16.98 19.91 6.43
C ASP A 175 16.58 18.64 7.20
N VAL A 176 15.94 17.69 6.52
CA VAL A 176 15.42 16.45 7.12
C VAL A 176 16.39 15.30 6.87
N ASP A 177 16.65 14.52 7.92
CA ASP A 177 17.33 13.24 7.82
C ASP A 177 16.41 12.23 7.09
N VAL A 178 16.88 11.75 5.92
CA VAL A 178 16.13 10.82 5.05
C VAL A 178 15.92 9.47 5.73
N ASP A 179 16.86 8.98 6.52
CA ASP A 179 16.74 7.69 7.19
C ASP A 179 15.67 7.74 8.27
N ILE A 180 15.59 8.83 9.02
CA ILE A 180 14.50 9.06 9.99
C ILE A 180 13.15 9.14 9.25
N ALA A 181 13.08 9.86 8.14
CA ALA A 181 11.85 9.94 7.35
C ALA A 181 11.42 8.57 6.81
N ARG A 182 12.37 7.72 6.39
CA ARG A 182 12.11 6.34 5.93
C ARG A 182 11.61 5.45 7.06
N GLU A 183 12.20 5.54 8.26
CA GLU A 183 11.72 4.81 9.44
C GLU A 183 10.26 5.19 9.76
N LEU A 184 9.96 6.49 9.81
CA LEU A 184 8.60 6.98 10.06
C LEU A 184 7.62 6.59 8.94
N SER A 185 8.08 6.55 7.69
CA SER A 185 7.28 6.07 6.56
C SER A 185 6.96 4.59 6.68
N THR A 186 7.92 3.77 7.15
CA THR A 186 7.70 2.35 7.46
C THR A 186 6.63 2.19 8.52
N LYS A 187 6.73 2.88 9.67
CA LYS A 187 5.71 2.87 10.72
C LYS A 187 4.33 3.29 10.19
N ARG A 188 4.27 4.33 9.35
CA ARG A 188 3.03 4.80 8.73
C ARG A 188 2.41 3.73 7.82
N GLY A 189 3.21 3.04 7.02
CA GLY A 189 2.78 1.92 6.18
C GLY A 189 2.22 0.77 7.01
N VAL A 190 2.91 0.38 8.09
CA VAL A 190 2.44 -0.63 9.04
C VAL A 190 1.09 -0.23 9.66
N ALA A 191 0.93 1.02 10.11
CA ALA A 191 -0.33 1.49 10.68
C ALA A 191 -1.49 1.46 9.67
N PHE A 192 -1.22 1.77 8.39
CA PHE A 192 -2.21 1.64 7.31
C PHE A 192 -2.62 0.19 7.12
N GLN A 193 -1.66 -0.74 7.09
CA GLN A 193 -1.97 -2.15 6.88
C GLN A 193 -2.67 -2.79 8.07
N LEU A 194 -2.28 -2.48 9.30
CA LEU A 194 -3.02 -2.91 10.50
C LEU A 194 -4.49 -2.43 10.46
N THR A 195 -4.72 -1.20 9.97
CA THR A 195 -6.08 -0.69 9.78
C THR A 195 -6.85 -1.49 8.72
N ASN A 196 -6.19 -1.90 7.62
CA ASN A 196 -6.78 -2.76 6.61
C ASN A 196 -7.11 -4.14 7.21
N ILE A 197 -6.18 -4.77 7.91
CA ILE A 197 -6.38 -6.07 8.58
C ILE A 197 -7.61 -6.01 9.51
N LEU A 198 -7.69 -5.00 10.37
CA LEU A 198 -8.81 -4.84 11.30
C LEU A 198 -10.15 -4.56 10.60
N ARG A 199 -10.12 -3.92 9.45
CA ARG A 199 -11.32 -3.63 8.63
C ARG A 199 -11.81 -4.85 7.89
N ASP A 200 -10.91 -5.73 7.47
CA ASP A 200 -11.17 -6.77 6.47
C ASP A 200 -11.20 -8.18 7.06
N ILE A 201 -11.15 -8.36 8.40
CA ILE A 201 -11.09 -9.68 9.11
C ILE A 201 -12.09 -10.70 8.53
N ARG A 202 -13.34 -10.31 8.29
CA ARG A 202 -14.37 -11.21 7.75
C ARG A 202 -14.07 -11.62 6.30
N GLU A 203 -13.65 -10.67 5.48
CA GLU A 203 -13.34 -10.92 4.06
C GLU A 203 -12.08 -11.79 3.94
N ASP A 204 -11.06 -11.53 4.76
CA ASP A 204 -9.80 -12.29 4.78
C ASP A 204 -10.04 -13.73 5.28
N HIS A 205 -10.81 -13.89 6.35
CA HIS A 205 -11.16 -15.20 6.87
C HIS A 205 -11.95 -16.05 5.86
N ALA A 206 -12.87 -15.45 5.12
CA ALA A 206 -13.61 -16.12 4.05
C ALA A 206 -12.71 -16.63 2.90
N ARG A 207 -11.50 -16.05 2.77
CA ARG A 207 -10.45 -16.50 1.85
C ARG A 207 -9.41 -17.43 2.47
N GLY A 208 -9.66 -17.89 3.70
CA GLY A 208 -8.72 -18.73 4.46
C GLY A 208 -7.49 -17.99 4.99
N ARG A 209 -7.53 -16.65 5.07
CA ARG A 209 -6.42 -15.79 5.53
C ARG A 209 -6.70 -15.25 6.93
N CYS A 210 -5.68 -15.25 7.78
CA CYS A 210 -5.71 -14.62 9.10
C CYS A 210 -4.38 -13.92 9.36
N TYR A 211 -4.42 -12.60 9.48
CA TYR A 211 -3.25 -11.75 9.75
C TYR A 211 -3.13 -11.33 11.21
N LEU A 212 -4.06 -11.79 12.07
CA LEU A 212 -4.04 -11.50 13.51
C LEU A 212 -3.02 -12.40 14.22
N PRO A 213 -2.25 -11.87 15.21
CA PRO A 213 -1.29 -12.66 15.96
C PRO A 213 -1.96 -13.82 16.71
N ALA A 214 -1.53 -15.06 16.44
CA ALA A 214 -2.16 -16.26 17.00
C ALA A 214 -1.95 -16.37 18.53
N ASP A 215 -0.78 -15.98 19.04
CA ASP A 215 -0.46 -15.93 20.46
C ASP A 215 -1.38 -14.96 21.22
N GLU A 216 -1.69 -13.80 20.64
CA GLU A 216 -2.58 -12.81 21.24
C GLU A 216 -4.05 -13.26 21.21
N LEU A 217 -4.49 -13.94 20.15
CA LEU A 217 -5.80 -14.58 20.10
C LEU A 217 -5.91 -15.63 21.21
N ALA A 218 -4.91 -16.51 21.33
CA ALA A 218 -4.85 -17.53 22.34
C ALA A 218 -4.79 -16.95 23.76
N ALA A 219 -4.01 -15.90 24.00
CA ALA A 219 -3.92 -15.21 25.29
C ALA A 219 -5.27 -14.60 25.74
N ASN A 220 -6.14 -14.26 24.79
CA ASN A 220 -7.51 -13.82 25.08
C ASN A 220 -8.52 -14.97 25.15
N GLY A 221 -8.10 -16.21 24.88
CA GLY A 221 -8.95 -17.40 24.84
C GLY A 221 -10.01 -17.32 23.74
N ILE A 222 -9.65 -16.79 22.59
CA ILE A 222 -10.54 -16.62 21.41
C ILE A 222 -9.87 -17.08 20.13
N THR A 223 -10.69 -17.36 19.14
CA THR A 223 -10.32 -17.62 17.75
C THR A 223 -10.89 -16.51 16.85
N VAL A 224 -10.55 -16.54 15.55
CA VAL A 224 -11.19 -15.65 14.56
C VAL A 224 -12.68 -15.99 14.42
N ASP A 225 -13.04 -17.28 14.52
CA ASP A 225 -14.44 -17.71 14.48
C ASP A 225 -15.24 -17.11 15.65
N ASP A 226 -14.64 -17.03 16.86
CA ASP A 226 -15.27 -16.36 18.00
C ASP A 226 -15.51 -14.87 17.73
N LEU A 227 -14.56 -14.18 17.09
CA LEU A 227 -14.73 -12.76 16.69
C LEU A 227 -15.90 -12.60 15.70
N LEU A 228 -15.99 -13.50 14.71
CA LEU A 228 -17.06 -13.45 13.71
C LEU A 228 -18.42 -13.83 14.34
N ALA A 229 -18.46 -14.84 15.19
CA ALA A 229 -19.64 -15.22 15.94
C ALA A 229 -20.11 -14.10 16.87
N TRP A 230 -19.19 -13.42 17.54
CA TRP A 230 -19.50 -12.25 18.36
C TRP A 230 -20.12 -11.12 17.55
N SER A 231 -19.68 -10.89 16.31
CA SER A 231 -20.24 -9.85 15.45
C SER A 231 -21.73 -10.09 15.12
N ASP A 232 -22.13 -11.36 15.02
CA ASP A 232 -23.48 -11.79 14.62
C ASP A 232 -24.38 -12.06 15.86
N ALA A 233 -23.80 -12.18 17.06
CA ALA A 233 -24.53 -12.45 18.31
C ALA A 233 -25.27 -11.24 18.86
N THR A 234 -26.23 -11.46 19.75
CA THR A 234 -26.89 -10.40 20.52
C THR A 234 -26.14 -10.05 21.82
N ASN A 235 -25.36 -11.00 22.34
CA ASN A 235 -24.66 -10.88 23.61
C ASN A 235 -23.27 -10.25 23.47
N ALA A 236 -22.82 -9.52 24.50
CA ALA A 236 -21.48 -8.99 24.56
C ALA A 236 -20.47 -10.11 24.91
N ASP A 237 -19.35 -10.18 24.19
CA ASP A 237 -18.17 -10.97 24.61
C ASP A 237 -17.03 -9.99 24.94
N ALA A 238 -16.74 -9.90 26.25
CA ALA A 238 -15.71 -8.98 26.75
C ALA A 238 -14.29 -9.39 26.30
N ARG A 239 -14.05 -10.64 25.94
CA ARG A 239 -12.74 -11.13 25.44
C ARG A 239 -12.51 -10.60 24.03
N CYS A 240 -13.50 -10.78 23.13
CA CYS A 240 -13.48 -10.28 21.78
C CYS A 240 -13.35 -8.75 21.73
N ALA A 241 -14.13 -8.05 22.56
CA ALA A 241 -14.07 -6.59 22.66
C ALA A 241 -12.68 -6.14 23.12
N ARG A 242 -12.11 -6.74 24.16
CA ARG A 242 -10.78 -6.43 24.68
C ARG A 242 -9.69 -6.63 23.64
N PHE A 243 -9.72 -7.75 22.91
CA PHE A 243 -8.79 -8.06 21.83
C PHE A 243 -8.87 -6.98 20.74
N MET A 244 -10.04 -6.70 20.21
CA MET A 244 -10.22 -5.71 19.15
C MET A 244 -9.77 -4.31 19.57
N HIS A 245 -10.06 -3.91 20.81
CA HIS A 245 -9.58 -2.63 21.34
C HIS A 245 -8.06 -2.58 21.47
N SER A 246 -7.40 -3.68 21.89
CA SER A 246 -5.93 -3.74 21.97
C SER A 246 -5.29 -3.60 20.60
N GLN A 247 -5.84 -4.25 19.58
CA GLN A 247 -5.34 -4.15 18.20
C GLN A 247 -5.54 -2.72 17.64
N CYS A 248 -6.70 -2.13 17.87
CA CYS A 248 -6.95 -0.73 17.49
C CYS A 248 -5.98 0.24 18.18
N ALA A 249 -5.75 0.06 19.49
CA ALA A 249 -4.82 0.89 20.26
C ALA A 249 -3.37 0.77 19.73
N ARG A 250 -2.93 -0.43 19.33
CA ARG A 250 -1.64 -0.65 18.66
C ARG A 250 -1.52 0.18 17.39
N ALA A 251 -2.48 0.06 16.49
CA ALA A 251 -2.47 0.82 15.24
C ALA A 251 -2.48 2.34 15.49
N GLN A 252 -3.28 2.83 16.45
CA GLN A 252 -3.32 4.23 16.85
C GLN A 252 -1.97 4.72 17.40
N ARG A 253 -1.29 3.93 18.23
CA ARG A 253 0.03 4.25 18.76
C ARG A 253 1.06 4.38 17.62
N ILE A 254 1.09 3.45 16.67
CA ILE A 254 2.03 3.50 15.53
C ILE A 254 1.73 4.71 14.62
N PHE A 255 0.47 5.09 14.45
CA PHE A 255 0.11 6.35 13.79
C PHE A 255 0.67 7.57 14.53
N ALA A 256 0.59 7.59 15.85
CA ALA A 256 1.14 8.69 16.66
C ALA A 256 2.66 8.74 16.58
N GLU A 257 3.35 7.61 16.69
CA GLU A 257 4.80 7.50 16.55
C GLU A 257 5.31 7.99 15.18
N SER A 258 4.51 7.84 14.13
CA SER A 258 4.86 8.29 12.78
C SER A 258 4.38 9.71 12.45
N ALA A 259 3.81 10.46 13.40
CA ALA A 259 3.18 11.75 13.12
C ALA A 259 4.14 12.80 12.56
N ALA A 260 5.39 12.80 13.00
CA ALA A 260 6.40 13.75 12.53
C ALA A 260 6.69 13.66 11.02
N LEU A 261 6.41 12.52 10.38
CA LEU A 261 6.58 12.33 8.93
C LEU A 261 5.83 13.40 8.12
N ASP A 262 4.63 13.80 8.56
CA ASP A 262 3.79 14.76 7.85
C ASP A 262 4.47 16.13 7.68
N ALA A 263 5.37 16.49 8.60
CA ALA A 263 6.17 17.72 8.55
C ALA A 263 7.51 17.57 7.80
N MET A 264 7.93 16.35 7.51
CA MET A 264 9.23 16.04 6.91
C MET A 264 9.19 15.99 5.37
N VAL A 265 8.05 15.62 4.79
CA VAL A 265 7.91 15.53 3.32
C VAL A 265 7.99 16.89 2.64
N SER A 266 8.31 16.89 1.34
CA SER A 266 8.33 18.14 0.55
C SER A 266 6.99 18.88 0.65
N PRO A 267 6.99 20.23 0.61
CA PRO A 267 5.78 21.04 0.81
C PRO A 267 4.62 20.69 -0.13
N ASP A 268 4.93 20.27 -1.35
CA ASP A 268 3.94 19.88 -2.36
C ASP A 268 3.30 18.50 -2.13
N ALA A 269 3.81 17.70 -1.18
CA ALA A 269 3.29 16.40 -0.79
C ALA A 269 2.52 16.43 0.55
N VAL A 270 2.66 17.48 1.37
CA VAL A 270 2.04 17.58 2.71
C VAL A 270 0.54 17.34 2.67
N ALA A 271 -0.17 17.96 1.72
CA ALA A 271 -1.61 17.76 1.59
C ALA A 271 -1.98 16.31 1.27
N THR A 272 -1.15 15.61 0.49
CA THR A 272 -1.38 14.23 0.09
C THR A 272 -1.23 13.28 1.26
N ILE A 273 -0.10 13.32 1.97
CA ILE A 273 0.14 12.46 3.13
C ILE A 273 -0.87 12.75 4.24
N GLY A 274 -1.20 14.02 4.48
CA GLY A 274 -2.22 14.43 5.44
C GLY A 274 -3.61 13.87 5.10
N ALA A 275 -4.03 13.94 3.83
CA ALA A 275 -5.31 13.39 3.39
C ALA A 275 -5.36 11.86 3.54
N MET A 276 -4.30 11.16 3.14
CA MET A 276 -4.20 9.71 3.28
C MET A 276 -4.25 9.28 4.74
N SER A 277 -3.45 9.91 5.59
CA SER A 277 -3.42 9.65 7.03
C SER A 277 -4.78 9.90 7.70
N ALA A 278 -5.44 11.01 7.36
CA ALA A 278 -6.74 11.34 7.92
C ALA A 278 -7.84 10.35 7.49
N ILE A 279 -7.82 9.84 6.24
CA ILE A 279 -8.74 8.80 5.77
C ILE A 279 -8.56 7.52 6.59
N TYR A 280 -7.32 7.05 6.78
CA TYR A 280 -7.04 5.82 7.50
C TYR A 280 -7.30 5.95 9.00
N ARG A 281 -6.92 7.06 9.63
CA ARG A 281 -7.25 7.34 11.03
C ARG A 281 -8.76 7.36 11.27
N GLU A 282 -9.55 7.93 10.33
CA GLU A 282 -11.01 7.95 10.46
C GLU A 282 -11.61 6.54 10.30
N ILE A 283 -11.07 5.70 9.41
CA ILE A 283 -11.47 4.29 9.31
C ILE A 283 -11.17 3.57 10.63
N LEU A 284 -9.95 3.70 11.15
CA LEU A 284 -9.52 3.08 12.41
C LEU A 284 -10.37 3.57 13.59
N ARG A 285 -10.67 4.87 13.65
CA ARG A 285 -11.58 5.44 14.67
C ARG A 285 -12.97 4.81 14.64
N LYS A 286 -13.54 4.63 13.45
CA LYS A 286 -14.85 3.97 13.29
C LYS A 286 -14.81 2.50 13.73
N ILE A 287 -13.70 1.80 13.48
CA ILE A 287 -13.49 0.43 13.96
C ILE A 287 -13.39 0.42 15.49
N ALA A 288 -12.58 1.30 16.07
CA ALA A 288 -12.36 1.37 17.51
C ALA A 288 -13.61 1.77 18.31
N VAL A 289 -14.48 2.61 17.74
CA VAL A 289 -15.74 3.03 18.38
C VAL A 289 -16.77 1.90 18.45
N ASP A 290 -16.85 1.08 17.38
CA ASP A 290 -17.76 -0.06 17.33
C ASP A 290 -17.11 -1.22 16.60
N PRO A 291 -16.20 -1.99 17.28
CA PRO A 291 -15.50 -3.10 16.68
C PRO A 291 -16.43 -4.20 16.18
N ARG A 292 -17.51 -4.44 16.90
CA ARG A 292 -18.52 -5.44 16.59
C ARG A 292 -19.18 -5.15 15.25
N ARG A 293 -19.63 -3.90 15.05
CA ARG A 293 -20.20 -3.47 13.78
C ARG A 293 -19.17 -3.50 12.66
N ALA A 294 -17.90 -3.18 12.96
CA ALA A 294 -16.82 -3.25 11.98
C ALA A 294 -16.58 -4.68 11.49
N LEU A 295 -16.69 -5.68 12.36
CA LEU A 295 -16.62 -7.10 12.00
C LEU A 295 -17.86 -7.56 11.20
N ALA A 296 -19.06 -7.07 11.52
CA ALA A 296 -20.29 -7.40 10.81
C ALA A 296 -20.35 -6.80 9.40
N ARG A 297 -19.81 -5.58 9.23
CA ARG A 297 -19.85 -4.82 7.97
C ARG A 297 -18.54 -4.06 7.77
N ARG A 298 -17.91 -4.29 6.64
CA ARG A 298 -16.71 -3.55 6.23
C ARG A 298 -16.89 -2.04 6.38
N VAL A 299 -16.06 -1.41 7.20
CA VAL A 299 -16.05 0.03 7.42
C VAL A 299 -15.57 0.74 6.15
N ARG A 300 -16.35 1.70 5.67
CA ARG A 300 -16.02 2.52 4.50
C ARG A 300 -16.31 4.00 4.78
N LEU A 301 -15.52 4.86 4.18
CA LEU A 301 -15.86 6.27 4.07
C LEU A 301 -16.58 6.52 2.74
N SER A 302 -17.61 7.33 2.77
CA SER A 302 -18.30 7.80 1.57
C SER A 302 -17.39 8.68 0.70
N ALA A 303 -17.75 8.85 -0.57
CA ALA A 303 -17.02 9.76 -1.46
C ALA A 303 -17.02 11.21 -0.92
N LEU A 304 -18.11 11.65 -0.28
CA LEU A 304 -18.21 12.98 0.31
C LEU A 304 -17.27 13.14 1.51
N GLU A 305 -17.17 12.16 2.42
CA GLU A 305 -16.22 12.18 3.53
C GLU A 305 -14.77 12.28 3.03
N LYS A 306 -14.40 11.47 2.04
CA LYS A 306 -13.05 11.48 1.46
C LYS A 306 -12.76 12.81 0.76
N SER A 307 -13.70 13.34 0.00
CA SER A 307 -13.56 14.63 -0.68
C SER A 307 -13.42 15.77 0.32
N TRP A 308 -14.18 15.73 1.41
CA TRP A 308 -14.08 16.72 2.50
C TRP A 308 -12.73 16.66 3.21
N ILE A 309 -12.22 15.45 3.50
CA ILE A 309 -10.88 15.26 4.06
C ILE A 309 -9.81 15.83 3.10
N ALA A 310 -9.90 15.50 1.81
CA ALA A 310 -8.95 15.98 0.80
C ALA A 310 -8.98 17.53 0.66
N LEU A 311 -10.17 18.13 0.73
CA LEU A 311 -10.32 19.59 0.71
C LEU A 311 -9.67 20.23 1.94
N ARG A 312 -9.92 19.70 3.15
CA ARG A 312 -9.29 20.19 4.38
C ARG A 312 -7.78 20.03 4.36
N ALA A 313 -7.27 18.92 3.82
CA ALA A 313 -5.84 18.70 3.63
C ALA A 313 -5.23 19.79 2.73
N ARG A 314 -5.87 20.07 1.59
CA ARG A 314 -5.43 21.09 0.65
C ARG A 314 -5.40 22.50 1.25
N LEU A 315 -6.33 22.78 2.18
CA LEU A 315 -6.42 24.08 2.86
C LEU A 315 -5.55 24.16 4.12
N GLY A 316 -4.78 23.11 4.45
CA GLY A 316 -3.99 23.07 5.69
C GLY A 316 -4.84 22.99 6.98
N LEU A 317 -6.10 22.56 6.85
CA LEU A 317 -7.08 22.53 7.96
C LEU A 317 -7.18 21.16 8.65
N LEU A 318 -6.29 20.22 8.33
CA LEU A 318 -6.13 18.97 9.07
C LEU A 318 -5.31 19.30 10.32
N GLY A 319 -5.94 19.91 11.34
CA GLY A 319 -5.30 20.11 12.63
C GLY A 319 -4.98 18.77 13.30
N GLU A 320 -3.95 18.76 14.13
CA GLU A 320 -3.65 17.68 15.07
C GLU A 320 -4.88 17.43 15.95
N ARG A 321 -5.69 16.46 15.55
CA ARG A 321 -6.60 15.80 16.50
C ARG A 321 -5.83 14.58 17.00
N ALA A 322 -5.31 14.76 18.22
CA ALA A 322 -4.74 13.69 19.03
C ALA A 322 -5.62 12.44 19.04
#